data_54093bf83c5d042e37cadd73cc025ad2
#
_entry.id   54093bf83c5d042e37cadd73cc025ad2
#
_cell.length_a   1.000
_cell.length_b   1.000
_cell.length_c   1.000
_cell.angle_alpha   90.00
_cell.angle_beta   90.00
_cell.angle_gamma   90.00
#
_symmetry.space_group_name_H-M   'P 1'
#
loop_
_entity.id
_entity.type
_entity.pdbx_description
1 polymer ?
#
loop_
_entity_poly.entity_id
_entity_poly.type
_entity_poly.pdbx_seq_one_letter_code
_entity_poly.pdbx_strand_id
1 'polypeptide(L)'
;SCIGRLRIRDRNDIIDLEGLGSGGWTISPMLDNIEILESDAEFILVLEKDAAMIRLAEARFWRKYPCIILTAKGAADIATRMFLRRINKELKLPVFTLVDSDPYGHYIHSVYLRGSKRLSYESPFLATPNIKLLGVLTRDLEKYKIPNDCRIPMNQTDIKRTKELLNEGFVKKNKAWETDLKLALKLKIKAEIQALSAFGFEFLTDQYIPEKLSTGDWI
;
A
#
# COMPACT_ATOMS: atom_id res chain seq x y z
N SER A 1 -0.89 -1.49 11.94
CA SER A 1 0.45 -1.85 12.42
C SER A 1 1.53 -1.17 11.61
N CYS A 2 2.67 -0.91 12.24
CA CYS A 2 3.83 -0.28 11.64
C CYS A 2 5.10 -1.02 12.04
N ILE A 3 6.01 -1.19 11.09
CA ILE A 3 7.29 -1.88 11.30
C ILE A 3 8.35 -1.26 10.39
N GLY A 4 9.62 -1.41 10.73
CA GLY A 4 10.73 -0.99 9.88
C GLY A 4 11.62 0.07 10.50
N ARG A 5 12.20 0.90 9.66
CA ARG A 5 13.27 1.85 10.00
C ARG A 5 12.72 3.13 10.66
N LEU A 6 12.14 2.98 11.85
CA LEU A 6 11.55 4.10 12.58
C LEU A 6 11.71 3.91 14.08
N ARG A 7 12.13 4.95 14.77
CA ARG A 7 12.11 5.02 16.24
C ARG A 7 11.17 6.11 16.67
N ILE A 8 10.31 5.78 17.61
CA ILE A 8 9.32 6.69 18.16
C ILE A 8 9.42 6.72 19.68
N ARG A 9 8.84 7.78 20.26
CA ARG A 9 8.54 7.84 21.69
C ARG A 9 7.03 7.81 21.84
N ASP A 10 6.53 6.85 22.60
CA ASP A 10 5.13 6.78 23.00
C ASP A 10 5.08 7.11 24.49
N ARG A 11 4.63 8.32 24.84
CA ARG A 11 4.70 8.86 26.19
C ARG A 11 6.15 8.88 26.69
N ASN A 12 6.51 7.99 27.62
CA ASN A 12 7.86 7.89 28.17
C ASN A 12 8.69 6.74 27.60
N ASP A 13 8.07 5.91 26.74
CA ASP A 13 8.71 4.72 26.20
C ASP A 13 9.29 4.99 24.82
N ILE A 14 10.57 4.64 24.63
CA ILE A 14 11.21 4.67 23.32
C ILE A 14 11.03 3.31 22.67
N ILE A 15 10.47 3.31 21.46
CA ILE A 15 10.18 2.09 20.72
C ILE A 15 10.94 2.11 19.39
N ASP A 16 11.73 1.06 19.17
CA ASP A 16 12.37 0.80 17.87
C ASP A 16 11.50 -0.20 17.12
N LEU A 17 10.92 0.25 15.99
CA LEU A 17 9.98 -0.55 15.23
C LEU A 17 10.61 -1.73 14.49
N GLU A 18 11.93 -1.77 14.38
CA GLU A 18 12.63 -2.94 13.82
C GLU A 18 12.63 -4.14 14.77
N GLY A 19 12.53 -3.91 16.06
CA GLY A 19 12.71 -4.93 17.10
C GLY A 19 11.43 -5.60 17.59
N LEU A 20 10.28 -5.31 16.99
CA LEU A 20 8.98 -5.73 17.53
C LEU A 20 8.42 -7.05 16.99
N GLY A 21 9.21 -7.80 16.22
CA GLY A 21 8.73 -9.01 15.57
C GLY A 21 7.80 -8.71 14.39
N SER A 22 7.20 -9.77 13.82
CA SER A 22 6.42 -9.66 12.57
C SER A 22 5.11 -8.90 12.69
N GLY A 23 4.58 -8.75 13.91
CA GLY A 23 3.34 -7.99 14.15
C GLY A 23 3.53 -6.49 14.18
N GLY A 24 4.75 -6.02 14.40
CA GLY A 24 5.07 -4.61 14.47
C GLY A 24 4.40 -3.86 15.62
N TRP A 25 4.41 -2.54 15.53
CA TRP A 25 3.77 -1.66 16.51
C TRP A 25 2.32 -1.39 16.08
N THR A 26 1.39 -1.60 17.01
CA THR A 26 -0.01 -1.26 16.78
C THR A 26 -0.17 0.26 16.82
N ILE A 27 -0.65 0.83 15.71
CA ILE A 27 -0.79 2.28 15.58
C ILE A 27 -1.83 2.79 16.59
N SER A 28 -1.38 3.67 17.50
CA SER A 28 -2.23 4.26 18.51
C SER A 28 -3.17 5.30 17.89
N PRO A 29 -4.45 5.33 18.28
CA PRO A 29 -5.32 6.44 17.90
C PRO A 29 -4.96 7.76 18.58
N MET A 30 -4.14 7.71 19.63
CA MET A 30 -3.72 8.88 20.41
C MET A 30 -2.36 9.39 19.92
N LEU A 31 -2.34 9.90 18.69
CA LEU A 31 -1.10 10.33 18.05
C LEU A 31 -0.41 11.52 18.72
N ASP A 32 -1.12 12.29 19.52
CA ASP A 32 -0.52 13.41 20.26
C ASP A 32 0.54 12.94 21.28
N ASN A 33 0.45 11.68 21.71
CA ASN A 33 1.42 11.09 22.63
C ASN A 33 2.66 10.53 21.92
N ILE A 34 2.65 10.54 20.59
CA ILE A 34 3.71 9.95 19.77
C ILE A 34 4.65 11.03 19.27
N GLU A 35 5.93 10.84 19.50
CA GLU A 35 6.99 11.67 18.93
C GLU A 35 7.83 10.82 17.97
N ILE A 36 8.07 11.32 16.78
CA ILE A 36 8.95 10.67 15.83
C ILE A 36 10.38 11.10 16.14
N LEU A 37 11.23 10.15 16.53
CA LEU A 37 12.58 10.44 16.98
C LEU A 37 13.58 10.43 15.83
N GLU A 38 13.65 9.32 15.09
CA GLU A 38 14.59 9.20 13.97
C GLU A 38 14.14 8.14 12.99
N SER A 39 14.58 8.29 11.75
CA SER A 39 14.41 7.30 10.68
C SER A 39 15.45 7.54 9.60
N ASP A 40 16.06 6.46 9.11
CA ASP A 40 16.90 6.48 7.91
C ASP A 40 16.19 5.84 6.71
N ALA A 41 14.87 5.69 6.79
CA ALA A 41 14.06 5.14 5.71
C ALA A 41 14.15 6.02 4.46
N GLU A 42 14.08 5.38 3.30
CA GLU A 42 14.09 6.04 2.00
C GLU A 42 12.69 6.15 1.38
N PHE A 43 11.75 5.32 1.86
CA PHE A 43 10.36 5.34 1.42
C PHE A 43 9.43 4.71 2.46
N ILE A 44 8.13 4.90 2.26
CA ILE A 44 7.07 4.30 3.07
C ILE A 44 6.25 3.38 2.17
N LEU A 45 5.99 2.16 2.64
CA LEU A 45 5.20 1.16 1.94
C LEU A 45 3.93 0.87 2.75
N VAL A 46 2.77 1.07 2.14
CA VAL A 46 1.46 0.83 2.76
C VAL A 46 0.85 -0.41 2.13
N LEU A 47 0.56 -1.40 2.95
CA LEU A 47 0.03 -2.69 2.53
C LEU A 47 -1.46 -2.82 2.86
N GLU A 48 -2.20 -3.47 1.98
CA GLU A 48 -3.61 -3.78 2.21
C GLU A 48 -3.79 -4.84 3.30
N LYS A 49 -2.95 -5.88 3.27
CA LYS A 49 -3.11 -7.07 4.11
C LYS A 49 -1.96 -7.28 5.09
N ASP A 50 -2.33 -7.76 6.26
CA ASP A 50 -1.39 -8.15 7.31
C ASP A 50 -0.44 -9.27 6.86
N ALA A 51 -0.95 -10.23 6.08
CA ALA A 51 -0.16 -11.35 5.59
C ALA A 51 1.05 -10.90 4.76
N ALA A 52 0.89 -9.87 3.93
CA ALA A 52 2.00 -9.30 3.16
C ALA A 52 3.03 -8.65 4.08
N MET A 53 2.58 -7.93 5.12
CA MET A 53 3.47 -7.32 6.10
C MET A 53 4.28 -8.38 6.86
N ILE A 54 3.64 -9.46 7.28
CA ILE A 54 4.32 -10.56 7.97
C ILE A 54 5.42 -11.15 7.09
N ARG A 55 5.14 -11.34 5.80
CA ARG A 55 6.14 -11.84 4.85
C ARG A 55 7.34 -10.92 4.70
N LEU A 56 7.09 -9.62 4.56
CA LEU A 56 8.16 -8.63 4.48
C LEU A 56 8.96 -8.56 5.78
N ALA A 57 8.27 -8.71 6.92
CA ALA A 57 8.89 -8.72 8.24
C ALA A 57 9.80 -9.95 8.43
N GLU A 58 9.35 -11.12 8.01
CA GLU A 58 10.14 -12.35 8.08
C GLU A 58 11.41 -12.25 7.24
N ALA A 59 11.32 -11.62 6.07
CA ALA A 59 12.47 -11.35 5.21
C ALA A 59 13.33 -10.18 5.68
N ARG A 60 12.88 -9.46 6.71
CA ARG A 60 13.51 -8.22 7.20
C ARG A 60 13.83 -7.26 6.06
N PHE A 61 12.83 -7.02 5.24
CA PHE A 61 12.90 -6.26 3.99
C PHE A 61 13.55 -4.88 4.15
N TRP A 62 13.24 -4.19 5.26
CA TRP A 62 13.80 -2.86 5.56
C TRP A 62 15.30 -2.82 5.82
N ARG A 63 15.94 -3.96 6.02
CA ARG A 63 17.40 -4.02 6.19
C ARG A 63 18.12 -3.83 4.87
N LYS A 64 17.58 -4.42 3.81
CA LYS A 64 18.14 -4.30 2.47
C LYS A 64 17.64 -3.06 1.74
N TYR A 65 16.36 -2.73 1.94
CA TYR A 65 15.69 -1.57 1.34
C TYR A 65 15.11 -0.72 2.48
N PRO A 66 15.85 0.28 2.99
CA PRO A 66 15.43 1.04 4.16
C PRO A 66 14.06 1.69 3.97
N CYS A 67 13.09 1.23 4.74
CA CYS A 67 11.70 1.69 4.61
C CYS A 67 10.92 1.54 5.90
N ILE A 68 9.75 2.17 5.91
CA ILE A 68 8.73 2.03 6.92
C ILE A 68 7.54 1.34 6.27
N ILE A 69 7.00 0.30 6.91
CA ILE A 69 5.89 -0.50 6.38
C ILE A 69 4.69 -0.34 7.29
N LEU A 70 3.53 0.00 6.70
CA LEU A 70 2.27 0.14 7.42
C LEU A 70 1.20 -0.78 6.84
N THR A 71 0.28 -1.22 7.68
CA THR A 71 -0.96 -1.84 7.26
C THR A 71 -2.08 -1.51 8.24
N ALA A 72 -3.27 -1.27 7.71
CA ALA A 72 -4.50 -1.13 8.49
C ALA A 72 -5.24 -2.48 8.63
N LYS A 73 -4.67 -3.55 8.12
CA LYS A 73 -5.24 -4.92 8.13
C LYS A 73 -6.57 -5.02 7.38
N GLY A 74 -6.67 -4.32 6.28
CA GLY A 74 -7.86 -4.25 5.44
C GLY A 74 -8.23 -2.81 5.13
N ALA A 75 -9.40 -2.37 5.56
CA ALA A 75 -9.86 -1.00 5.32
C ALA A 75 -8.92 0.03 5.95
N ALA A 76 -8.67 1.12 5.22
CA ALA A 76 -7.83 2.22 5.68
C ALA A 76 -8.50 2.96 6.83
N ASP A 77 -8.18 2.62 8.07
CA ASP A 77 -8.75 3.27 9.24
C ASP A 77 -8.16 4.67 9.49
N ILE A 78 -8.85 5.45 10.31
CA ILE A 78 -8.48 6.84 10.59
C ILE A 78 -7.09 6.93 11.25
N ALA A 79 -6.81 6.09 12.24
CA ALA A 79 -5.54 6.13 12.95
C ALA A 79 -4.35 5.87 12.02
N THR A 80 -4.45 4.87 11.14
CA THR A 80 -3.42 4.55 10.16
C THR A 80 -3.23 5.69 9.17
N ARG A 81 -4.32 6.28 8.67
CA ARG A 81 -4.25 7.40 7.73
C ARG A 81 -3.61 8.65 8.36
N MET A 82 -3.96 8.96 9.58
CA MET A 82 -3.38 10.08 10.33
C MET A 82 -1.88 9.87 10.56
N PHE A 83 -1.50 8.68 10.98
CA PHE A 83 -0.11 8.34 11.23
C PHE A 83 0.71 8.40 9.93
N LEU A 84 0.19 7.84 8.85
CA LEU A 84 0.82 7.89 7.53
C LEU A 84 1.06 9.34 7.10
N ARG A 85 0.04 10.18 7.20
CA ARG A 85 0.16 11.59 6.84
C ARG A 85 1.24 12.27 7.67
N ARG A 86 1.29 11.99 8.97
CA ARG A 86 2.26 12.59 9.88
C ARG A 86 3.69 12.21 9.53
N ILE A 87 3.98 10.92 9.35
CA ILE A 87 5.34 10.50 8.99
C ILE A 87 5.73 10.93 7.57
N ASN A 88 4.78 10.98 6.64
CA ASN A 88 5.03 11.51 5.30
C ASN A 88 5.45 12.98 5.35
N LYS A 89 4.77 13.80 6.15
CA LYS A 89 5.10 15.23 6.29
C LYS A 89 6.41 15.46 7.03
N GLU A 90 6.60 14.78 8.17
CA GLU A 90 7.78 15.00 9.01
C GLU A 90 9.06 14.45 8.39
N LEU A 91 8.99 13.28 7.75
CA LEU A 91 10.16 12.63 7.15
C LEU A 91 10.34 12.96 5.67
N LYS A 92 9.32 13.53 5.02
CA LYS A 92 9.34 13.89 3.60
C LYS A 92 9.73 12.73 2.69
N LEU A 93 9.19 11.55 2.99
CA LEU A 93 9.47 10.32 2.25
C LEU A 93 8.39 10.06 1.20
N PRO A 94 8.76 9.49 0.04
CA PRO A 94 7.77 9.00 -0.92
C PRO A 94 6.97 7.84 -0.32
N VAL A 95 5.70 7.76 -0.69
CA VAL A 95 4.75 6.77 -0.16
C VAL A 95 4.19 5.94 -1.31
N PHE A 96 4.22 4.62 -1.13
CA PHE A 96 3.70 3.67 -2.10
C PHE A 96 2.70 2.74 -1.44
N THR A 97 1.63 2.37 -2.18
CA THR A 97 0.69 1.33 -1.76
C THR A 97 0.93 0.04 -2.53
N LEU A 98 0.76 -1.07 -1.84
CA LEU A 98 0.73 -2.40 -2.43
C LEU A 98 -0.58 -3.07 -2.01
N VAL A 99 -1.51 -3.21 -2.95
CA VAL A 99 -2.87 -3.68 -2.76
C VAL A 99 -3.17 -4.79 -3.74
N ASP A 100 -4.26 -5.53 -3.53
CA ASP A 100 -4.72 -6.51 -4.51
C ASP A 100 -5.11 -5.81 -5.82
N SER A 101 -4.93 -6.50 -6.93
CA SER A 101 -5.35 -6.02 -8.26
C SER A 101 -6.84 -6.29 -8.45
N ASP A 102 -7.67 -5.56 -7.72
CA ASP A 102 -9.12 -5.64 -7.79
C ASP A 102 -9.73 -4.26 -7.46
N PRO A 103 -11.04 -4.06 -7.70
CA PRO A 103 -11.66 -2.77 -7.42
C PRO A 103 -11.55 -2.32 -5.97
N TYR A 104 -11.59 -3.26 -5.03
CA TYR A 104 -11.46 -2.93 -3.60
C TYR A 104 -10.05 -2.42 -3.27
N GLY A 105 -9.02 -3.03 -3.83
CA GLY A 105 -7.64 -2.56 -3.66
C GLY A 105 -7.44 -1.16 -4.20
N HIS A 106 -7.96 -0.87 -5.39
CA HIS A 106 -7.94 0.49 -5.96
C HIS A 106 -8.71 1.48 -5.08
N TYR A 107 -9.82 1.05 -4.51
CA TYR A 107 -10.59 1.87 -3.57
C TYR A 107 -9.79 2.19 -2.32
N ILE A 108 -9.12 1.21 -1.71
CA ILE A 108 -8.25 1.42 -0.55
C ILE A 108 -7.17 2.46 -0.88
N HIS A 109 -6.50 2.30 -2.01
CA HIS A 109 -5.51 3.28 -2.47
C HIS A 109 -6.12 4.68 -2.57
N SER A 110 -7.31 4.79 -3.15
CA SER A 110 -8.00 6.08 -3.29
C SER A 110 -8.32 6.74 -1.95
N VAL A 111 -8.63 5.95 -0.92
CA VAL A 111 -8.89 6.47 0.42
C VAL A 111 -7.64 7.07 1.05
N TYR A 112 -6.48 6.43 0.90
CA TYR A 112 -5.21 7.02 1.33
C TYR A 112 -4.87 8.28 0.55
N LEU A 113 -5.11 8.26 -0.76
CA LEU A 113 -4.78 9.36 -1.65
C LEU A 113 -5.57 10.63 -1.36
N ARG A 114 -6.87 10.52 -1.17
CA ARG A 114 -7.79 11.65 -1.14
C ARG A 114 -8.76 11.68 0.04
N GLY A 115 -8.80 10.63 0.83
CA GLY A 115 -9.76 10.49 1.92
C GLY A 115 -11.05 9.79 1.50
N SER A 116 -11.88 9.48 2.46
CA SER A 116 -13.16 8.79 2.27
C SER A 116 -14.27 9.77 1.88
N LYS A 117 -15.17 9.35 1.00
CA LYS A 117 -16.38 10.12 0.67
C LYS A 117 -17.28 10.32 1.90
N ARG A 118 -17.28 9.35 2.83
CA ARG A 118 -18.09 9.42 4.06
C ARG A 118 -17.57 10.47 5.04
N LEU A 119 -16.27 10.76 4.98
CA LEU A 119 -15.59 11.71 5.87
C LEU A 119 -14.99 12.86 5.04
N SER A 120 -15.73 13.36 4.07
CA SER A 120 -15.24 14.36 3.13
C SER A 120 -14.75 15.65 3.81
N TYR A 121 -15.36 16.05 4.92
CA TYR A 121 -14.94 17.22 5.70
C TYR A 121 -13.61 17.00 6.44
N GLU A 122 -13.23 15.75 6.71
CA GLU A 122 -11.95 15.40 7.35
C GLU A 122 -10.86 15.04 6.34
N SER A 123 -11.21 14.83 5.08
CA SER A 123 -10.31 14.35 4.03
C SER A 123 -9.02 15.18 3.90
N PRO A 124 -9.03 16.51 3.99
CA PRO A 124 -7.82 17.31 3.92
C PRO A 124 -6.79 16.97 4.99
N PHE A 125 -7.24 16.45 6.15
CA PHE A 125 -6.40 16.09 7.27
C PHE A 125 -5.97 14.62 7.26
N LEU A 126 -6.61 13.79 6.44
CA LEU A 126 -6.40 12.35 6.37
C LEU A 126 -5.78 11.88 5.05
N ALA A 127 -5.77 12.74 4.04
CA ALA A 127 -5.26 12.41 2.73
C ALA A 127 -3.74 12.50 2.64
N THR A 128 -3.15 11.61 1.85
CA THR A 128 -1.73 11.65 1.46
C THR A 128 -1.67 11.81 -0.07
N PRO A 129 -1.76 13.08 -0.58
CA PRO A 129 -1.98 13.31 -2.02
C PRO A 129 -0.86 12.86 -2.93
N ASN A 130 0.35 12.69 -2.42
CA ASN A 130 1.53 12.29 -3.19
C ASN A 130 1.76 10.77 -3.18
N ILE A 131 0.84 9.99 -2.63
CA ILE A 131 0.93 8.53 -2.59
C ILE A 131 0.86 7.94 -4.00
N LYS A 132 1.69 6.93 -4.27
CA LYS A 132 1.74 6.23 -5.57
C LYS A 132 1.26 4.79 -5.42
N LEU A 133 0.56 4.30 -6.42
CA LEU A 133 0.14 2.90 -6.49
C LEU A 133 1.26 2.07 -7.10
N LEU A 134 1.98 1.33 -6.27
CA LEU A 134 3.08 0.47 -6.72
C LEU A 134 2.55 -0.78 -7.42
N GLY A 135 1.55 -1.40 -6.86
CA GLY A 135 0.94 -2.63 -7.37
C GLY A 135 -0.20 -3.12 -6.45
N VAL A 136 -0.80 -4.27 -6.76
CA VAL A 136 -0.52 -5.10 -7.95
C VAL A 136 -1.27 -4.51 -9.14
N LEU A 137 -0.58 -4.18 -10.21
CA LEU A 137 -1.21 -3.62 -11.41
C LEU A 137 -1.63 -4.77 -12.35
N THR A 138 -2.70 -4.55 -13.12
CA THR A 138 -3.13 -5.53 -14.11
C THR A 138 -2.03 -5.82 -15.12
N ARG A 139 -1.31 -4.77 -15.56
CA ARG A 139 -0.17 -4.92 -16.48
C ARG A 139 0.97 -5.76 -15.90
N ASP A 140 1.10 -5.83 -14.58
CA ASP A 140 2.11 -6.66 -13.91
C ASP A 140 1.86 -8.15 -14.13
N LEU A 141 0.60 -8.55 -14.26
CA LEU A 141 0.22 -9.95 -14.48
C LEU A 141 0.79 -10.47 -15.81
N GLU A 142 0.80 -9.63 -16.85
CA GLU A 142 1.41 -9.95 -18.13
C GLU A 142 2.93 -9.83 -18.07
N LYS A 143 3.43 -8.73 -17.54
CA LYS A 143 4.87 -8.43 -17.46
C LYS A 143 5.65 -9.53 -16.75
N TYR A 144 5.13 -9.99 -15.61
CA TYR A 144 5.77 -11.02 -14.78
C TYR A 144 5.27 -12.43 -15.08
N LYS A 145 4.46 -12.60 -16.10
CA LYS A 145 3.93 -13.90 -16.54
C LYS A 145 3.27 -14.69 -15.40
N ILE A 146 2.43 -14.01 -14.65
CA ILE A 146 1.68 -14.65 -13.56
C ILE A 146 0.77 -15.74 -14.15
N PRO A 147 0.81 -16.99 -13.62
CA PRO A 147 0.04 -18.11 -14.17
C PRO A 147 -1.47 -17.82 -14.19
N ASN A 148 -2.16 -18.40 -15.18
CA ASN A 148 -3.60 -18.22 -15.34
C ASN A 148 -4.42 -18.70 -14.13
N ASP A 149 -3.95 -19.74 -13.45
CA ASP A 149 -4.62 -20.25 -12.24
C ASP A 149 -4.53 -19.30 -11.03
N CYS A 150 -3.62 -18.32 -11.09
CA CYS A 150 -3.52 -17.25 -10.09
C CYS A 150 -4.32 -16.00 -10.47
N ARG A 151 -4.93 -15.98 -11.65
CA ARG A 151 -5.78 -14.87 -12.13
C ARG A 151 -7.24 -15.26 -11.93
N ILE A 152 -7.97 -14.39 -11.23
CA ILE A 152 -9.35 -14.67 -10.81
C ILE A 152 -10.30 -13.94 -11.76
N PRO A 153 -11.32 -14.61 -12.33
CA PRO A 153 -12.33 -13.93 -13.13
C PRO A 153 -13.09 -12.90 -12.30
N MET A 154 -13.36 -11.73 -12.90
CA MET A 154 -14.22 -10.73 -12.27
C MET A 154 -15.68 -11.22 -12.26
N ASN A 155 -16.34 -11.01 -11.10
CA ASN A 155 -17.79 -11.17 -11.03
C ASN A 155 -18.50 -9.88 -11.46
N GLN A 156 -19.83 -9.88 -11.46
CA GLN A 156 -20.61 -8.72 -11.90
C GLN A 156 -20.39 -7.50 -10.98
N THR A 157 -20.22 -7.72 -9.69
CA THR A 157 -19.91 -6.66 -8.73
C THR A 157 -18.57 -6.02 -9.03
N ASP A 158 -17.55 -6.83 -9.33
CA ASP A 158 -16.21 -6.34 -9.69
C ASP A 158 -16.28 -5.45 -10.95
N ILE A 159 -16.99 -5.91 -11.96
CA ILE A 159 -17.17 -5.17 -13.23
C ILE A 159 -17.85 -3.83 -12.97
N LYS A 160 -18.91 -3.83 -12.19
CA LYS A 160 -19.66 -2.61 -11.83
C LYS A 160 -18.75 -1.62 -11.09
N ARG A 161 -18.02 -2.08 -10.09
CA ARG A 161 -17.12 -1.23 -9.28
C ARG A 161 -15.96 -0.69 -10.09
N THR A 162 -15.42 -1.49 -11.03
CA THR A 162 -14.36 -1.02 -11.92
C THR A 162 -14.88 0.11 -12.84
N LYS A 163 -16.09 -0.03 -13.37
CA LYS A 163 -16.73 1.02 -14.18
C LYS A 163 -16.97 2.30 -13.36
N GLU A 164 -17.39 2.15 -12.12
CA GLU A 164 -17.58 3.29 -11.21
C GLU A 164 -16.26 4.03 -10.96
N LEU A 165 -15.17 3.29 -10.72
CA LEU A 165 -13.85 3.88 -10.56
C LEU A 165 -13.40 4.65 -11.80
N LEU A 166 -13.65 4.11 -12.99
CA LEU A 166 -13.31 4.76 -14.26
C LEU A 166 -14.07 6.09 -14.46
N ASN A 167 -15.21 6.26 -13.80
CA ASN A 167 -15.96 7.50 -13.84
C ASN A 167 -15.50 8.54 -12.80
N GLU A 168 -14.62 8.15 -11.89
CA GLU A 168 -14.11 9.09 -10.87
C GLU A 168 -13.08 10.05 -11.47
N GLY A 169 -13.20 11.33 -11.11
CA GLY A 169 -12.31 12.37 -11.61
C GLY A 169 -10.83 12.13 -11.28
N PHE A 170 -10.56 11.57 -10.09
CA PHE A 170 -9.19 11.30 -9.67
C PHE A 170 -8.53 10.17 -10.49
N VAL A 171 -9.32 9.24 -11.05
CA VAL A 171 -8.83 8.23 -11.98
C VAL A 171 -8.63 8.84 -13.36
N LYS A 172 -9.60 9.62 -13.85
CA LYS A 172 -9.53 10.26 -15.18
C LYS A 172 -8.33 11.19 -15.32
N LYS A 173 -7.92 11.84 -14.24
CA LYS A 173 -6.75 12.72 -14.24
C LYS A 173 -5.43 11.96 -14.34
N ASN A 174 -5.41 10.69 -13.98
CA ASN A 174 -4.22 9.84 -14.01
C ASN A 174 -4.34 8.84 -15.14
N LYS A 175 -3.73 9.16 -16.28
CA LYS A 175 -3.84 8.34 -17.49
C LYS A 175 -3.34 6.92 -17.32
N ALA A 176 -2.28 6.73 -16.56
CA ALA A 176 -1.74 5.40 -16.28
C ALA A 176 -2.72 4.56 -15.46
N TRP A 177 -3.36 5.16 -14.48
CA TRP A 177 -4.38 4.50 -13.66
C TRP A 177 -5.61 4.11 -14.49
N GLU A 178 -6.11 5.07 -15.27
CA GLU A 178 -7.23 4.82 -16.19
C GLU A 178 -6.92 3.68 -17.14
N THR A 179 -5.74 3.67 -17.74
CA THR A 179 -5.30 2.63 -18.68
C THR A 179 -5.27 1.25 -18.02
N ASP A 180 -4.74 1.15 -16.81
CA ASP A 180 -4.64 -0.12 -16.10
C ASP A 180 -6.02 -0.66 -15.71
N LEU A 181 -6.93 0.21 -15.25
CA LEU A 181 -8.31 -0.18 -14.95
C LEU A 181 -9.09 -0.61 -16.20
N LYS A 182 -8.88 0.06 -17.33
CA LYS A 182 -9.47 -0.35 -18.62
C LYS A 182 -8.96 -1.70 -19.07
N LEU A 183 -7.67 -1.98 -18.84
CA LEU A 183 -7.09 -3.28 -19.15
C LEU A 183 -7.74 -4.38 -18.30
N ALA A 184 -7.89 -4.14 -16.98
CA ALA A 184 -8.55 -5.09 -16.09
C ALA A 184 -9.98 -5.37 -16.52
N LEU A 185 -10.71 -4.35 -16.92
CA LEU A 185 -12.09 -4.48 -17.39
C LEU A 185 -12.17 -5.25 -18.72
N LYS A 186 -11.24 -4.99 -19.63
CA LYS A 186 -11.15 -5.70 -20.91
C LYS A 186 -10.89 -7.20 -20.73
N LEU A 187 -9.94 -7.52 -19.84
CA LEU A 187 -9.56 -8.91 -19.57
C LEU A 187 -10.52 -9.59 -18.59
N LYS A 188 -11.31 -8.82 -17.84
CA LYS A 188 -12.23 -9.30 -16.79
C LYS A 188 -11.53 -10.18 -15.76
N ILE A 189 -10.34 -9.77 -15.35
CA ILE A 189 -9.53 -10.50 -14.38
C ILE A 189 -9.15 -9.61 -13.20
N LYS A 190 -8.93 -10.27 -12.08
CA LYS A 190 -8.36 -9.68 -10.86
C LYS A 190 -7.33 -10.63 -10.28
N ALA A 191 -6.50 -10.17 -9.37
CA ALA A 191 -5.51 -10.99 -8.70
C ALA A 191 -5.22 -10.47 -7.30
N GLU A 192 -4.87 -11.36 -6.42
CA GLU A 192 -4.41 -11.02 -5.08
C GLU A 192 -2.89 -10.84 -5.04
N ILE A 193 -2.38 -10.16 -4.01
CA ILE A 193 -0.93 -10.03 -3.79
C ILE A 193 -0.27 -11.41 -3.75
N GLN A 194 -0.96 -12.40 -3.19
CA GLN A 194 -0.48 -13.78 -3.10
C GLN A 194 -0.17 -14.42 -4.45
N ALA A 195 -0.75 -13.93 -5.55
CA ALA A 195 -0.44 -14.40 -6.90
C ALA A 195 1.05 -14.23 -7.23
N LEU A 196 1.71 -13.26 -6.62
CA LEU A 196 3.15 -13.04 -6.79
C LEU A 196 4.00 -14.16 -6.19
N SER A 197 3.43 -14.96 -5.29
CA SER A 197 4.10 -16.13 -4.69
C SER A 197 4.19 -17.33 -5.63
N ALA A 198 3.57 -17.27 -6.81
CA ALA A 198 3.66 -18.34 -7.81
C ALA A 198 5.12 -18.65 -8.22
N PHE A 199 6.01 -17.67 -8.09
CA PHE A 199 7.44 -17.81 -8.38
C PHE A 199 8.29 -18.03 -7.12
N GLY A 200 7.66 -18.38 -6.00
CA GLY A 200 8.34 -18.56 -4.73
C GLY A 200 8.12 -17.37 -3.79
N PHE A 201 8.42 -17.58 -2.52
CA PHE A 201 8.19 -16.59 -1.47
C PHE A 201 9.06 -15.34 -1.61
N GLU A 202 10.23 -15.49 -2.23
CA GLU A 202 11.22 -14.42 -2.35
C GLU A 202 10.95 -13.49 -3.54
N PHE A 203 10.04 -13.84 -4.44
CA PHE A 203 9.75 -13.02 -5.62
C PHE A 203 9.28 -11.61 -5.22
N LEU A 204 8.37 -11.52 -4.26
CA LEU A 204 7.85 -10.23 -3.78
C LEU A 204 8.96 -9.34 -3.23
N THR A 205 9.82 -9.89 -2.36
CA THR A 205 10.82 -9.13 -1.61
C THR A 205 12.10 -8.87 -2.38
N ASP A 206 12.52 -9.79 -3.25
CA ASP A 206 13.81 -9.72 -3.92
C ASP A 206 13.71 -9.22 -5.36
N GLN A 207 12.55 -9.33 -6.00
CA GLN A 207 12.39 -8.96 -7.39
C GLN A 207 11.27 -7.94 -7.62
N TYR A 208 10.03 -8.25 -7.24
CA TYR A 208 8.88 -7.42 -7.60
C TYR A 208 8.97 -5.99 -7.06
N ILE A 209 9.03 -5.84 -5.74
CA ILE A 209 9.08 -4.51 -5.12
C ILE A 209 10.37 -3.77 -5.51
N PRO A 210 11.56 -4.35 -5.39
CA PRO A 210 12.78 -3.63 -5.74
C PRO A 210 12.84 -3.20 -7.19
N GLU A 211 12.43 -4.06 -8.12
CA GLU A 211 12.45 -3.75 -9.55
C GLU A 211 11.49 -2.60 -9.88
N LYS A 212 10.28 -2.64 -9.34
CA LYS A 212 9.29 -1.58 -9.56
C LYS A 212 9.77 -0.24 -9.01
N LEU A 213 10.38 -0.22 -7.84
CA LEU A 213 10.92 0.99 -7.24
C LEU A 213 12.10 1.52 -8.05
N SER A 214 13.03 0.67 -8.48
CA SER A 214 14.22 1.08 -9.20
C SER A 214 13.91 1.61 -10.61
N THR A 215 12.88 1.07 -11.26
CA THR A 215 12.49 1.46 -12.62
C THR A 215 11.42 2.55 -12.67
N GLY A 216 10.88 2.98 -11.53
CA GLY A 216 9.80 3.95 -11.49
C GLY A 216 8.47 3.40 -11.99
N ASP A 217 8.25 2.11 -11.89
CA ASP A 217 7.06 1.42 -12.41
C ASP A 217 5.90 1.48 -11.42
N TRP A 218 5.27 2.64 -11.32
CA TRP A 218 4.07 2.85 -10.50
C TRP A 218 3.11 3.83 -11.17
N ILE A 219 1.95 3.98 -10.57
CA ILE A 219 0.90 4.92 -11.02
C ILE A 219 0.75 6.07 -10.05
#